data_cc41d988fb9fd3c28b626c3bf9fdaf40
#
_entry.id   cc41d988fb9fd3c28b626c3bf9fdaf40
#
_cell.length_a   1.000
_cell.length_b   1.000
_cell.length_c   1.000
_cell.angle_alpha   90.00
_cell.angle_beta   90.00
_cell.angle_gamma   90.00
#
_symmetry.space_group_name_H-M   'P 1'
#
loop_
_entity.id
_entity.type
_entity.pdbx_description
1 polymer ?
#
loop_
_entity_poly.entity_id
_entity_poly.type
_entity_poly.pdbx_seq_one_letter_code
_entity_poly.pdbx_strand_id
1 'polypeptide(L)'
;DLHSTSRRQRQMCIRDSVLSGMEQVGFEVDRGGIESFGEMLSDRIGNIVQEIYNAVGYEFNLNSPKQLGEALFDKLGLPARKKTKSGYSTNAEVLESLANEHPVVERILEYRTLAKLKSTYCEGLIKVIAADGRIHSTLNQTETRTGRISSTEPNLQNIPVRQELGREMRRFFRAKEGCVLVDADYSQIELRVLAHMADDQAMIDAFNSEADIHTITASQVFNMPSELVTPLMRSRAKAVNFGIVYGIGAFSLAKDIGVTRKEADQYIKGYLAHYAGVQRYMDRVVKQAKEQGYVSTLFGRRRYLPELTASNANLRAFGERVARNMPIQGTAADIIKIAMLSLIHI
;
A
#
# COMPACT_ATOMS: atom_id res chain seq x y z
N ASP A 1 -28.20 17.33 -11.35
CA ASP A 1 -27.44 16.27 -12.04
C ASP A 1 -25.99 16.32 -11.61
N LEU A 2 -25.57 15.37 -10.74
CA LEU A 2 -24.21 15.31 -10.17
C LEU A 2 -23.12 15.13 -11.23
N HIS A 3 -23.47 14.62 -12.41
CA HIS A 3 -22.54 14.43 -13.51
C HIS A 3 -22.23 15.73 -14.26
N SER A 4 -23.07 16.73 -14.17
CA SER A 4 -22.91 18.04 -14.83
C SER A 4 -22.12 19.04 -13.98
N THR A 5 -21.90 18.78 -12.69
CA THR A 5 -21.19 19.70 -11.80
C THR A 5 -19.70 19.79 -12.11
N SER A 6 -19.13 20.99 -12.00
CA SER A 6 -17.70 21.18 -12.17
C SER A 6 -16.89 20.39 -11.11
N ARG A 7 -15.63 20.05 -11.42
CA ARG A 7 -14.74 19.38 -10.46
C ARG A 7 -14.68 20.10 -9.11
N ARG A 8 -14.64 21.43 -9.11
CA ARG A 8 -14.58 22.25 -7.89
C ARG A 8 -15.84 22.07 -7.06
N GLN A 9 -17.01 22.10 -7.68
CA GLN A 9 -18.30 21.88 -7.01
C GLN A 9 -18.39 20.46 -6.44
N ARG A 10 -17.98 19.42 -7.21
CA ARG A 10 -17.95 18.05 -6.68
C ARG A 10 -17.05 17.90 -5.45
N GLN A 11 -15.87 18.52 -5.45
CA GLN A 11 -14.98 18.48 -4.29
C GLN A 11 -15.58 19.20 -3.08
N MET A 12 -16.25 20.32 -3.28
CA MET A 12 -16.97 21.02 -2.23
C MET A 12 -18.10 20.15 -1.65
N CYS A 13 -18.98 19.61 -2.49
CA CYS A 13 -20.08 18.73 -2.06
C CYS A 13 -19.56 17.50 -1.29
N ILE A 14 -18.46 16.88 -1.73
CA ILE A 14 -17.86 15.74 -1.02
C ILE A 14 -17.40 16.15 0.38
N ARG A 15 -16.74 17.30 0.53
CA ARG A 15 -16.30 17.78 1.84
C ARG A 15 -17.47 18.07 2.76
N ASP A 16 -18.43 18.84 2.26
CA ASP A 16 -19.50 19.40 3.10
C ASP A 16 -20.57 18.36 3.47
N SER A 17 -20.89 17.44 2.58
CA SER A 17 -21.97 16.48 2.83
C SER A 17 -21.51 15.06 3.15
N VAL A 18 -20.43 14.56 2.52
CA VAL A 18 -19.98 13.17 2.73
C VAL A 18 -18.91 13.09 3.82
N LEU A 19 -17.76 13.73 3.62
CA LEU A 19 -16.63 13.57 4.53
C LEU A 19 -16.92 14.16 5.91
N SER A 20 -17.59 15.33 5.97
CA SER A 20 -18.00 15.91 7.24
C SER A 20 -18.96 14.99 8.00
N GLY A 21 -19.94 14.41 7.30
CA GLY A 21 -20.83 13.41 7.89
C GLY A 21 -20.10 12.18 8.39
N MET A 22 -19.13 11.64 7.63
CA MET A 22 -18.30 10.51 8.03
C MET A 22 -17.43 10.84 9.26
N GLU A 23 -16.83 12.03 9.31
CA GLU A 23 -16.06 12.51 10.45
C GLU A 23 -16.93 12.65 11.71
N GLN A 24 -18.16 13.18 11.56
CA GLN A 24 -19.10 13.33 12.69
C GLN A 24 -19.64 11.99 13.20
N VAL A 25 -19.97 11.08 12.30
CA VAL A 25 -20.46 9.74 12.68
C VAL A 25 -19.36 8.90 13.28
N GLY A 26 -18.15 8.91 12.72
CA GLY A 26 -17.02 8.11 13.17
C GLY A 26 -17.29 6.60 13.11
N PHE A 27 -16.39 5.81 13.70
CA PHE A 27 -16.49 4.36 13.83
C PHE A 27 -16.63 3.94 15.29
N GLU A 28 -17.64 3.15 15.60
CA GLU A 28 -17.78 2.51 16.90
C GLU A 28 -16.70 1.43 17.07
N VAL A 29 -16.08 1.39 18.24
CA VAL A 29 -15.00 0.45 18.52
C VAL A 29 -15.20 -0.26 19.85
N ASP A 30 -14.79 -1.52 19.91
CA ASP A 30 -14.73 -2.33 21.11
C ASP A 30 -13.49 -1.98 21.93
N ARG A 31 -13.61 -1.01 22.82
CA ARG A 31 -12.52 -0.59 23.70
C ARG A 31 -11.95 -1.75 24.53
N GLY A 32 -12.82 -2.54 25.17
CA GLY A 32 -12.39 -3.66 26.01
C GLY A 32 -11.66 -4.74 25.22
N GLY A 33 -12.14 -5.03 24.00
CA GLY A 33 -11.45 -5.93 23.09
C GLY A 33 -10.05 -5.43 22.68
N ILE A 34 -9.90 -4.13 22.40
CA ILE A 34 -8.59 -3.53 22.08
C ILE A 34 -7.64 -3.60 23.29
N GLU A 35 -8.14 -3.31 24.50
CA GLU A 35 -7.37 -3.40 25.74
C GLU A 35 -6.86 -4.82 25.99
N SER A 36 -7.74 -5.82 25.95
CA SER A 36 -7.40 -7.24 26.13
C SER A 36 -6.41 -7.74 25.06
N PHE A 37 -6.58 -7.29 23.82
CA PHE A 37 -5.63 -7.61 22.76
C PHE A 37 -4.26 -6.96 23.00
N GLY A 38 -4.23 -5.73 23.52
CA GLY A 38 -3.00 -5.04 23.92
C GLY A 38 -2.25 -5.74 25.04
N GLU A 39 -2.95 -6.33 26.01
CA GLU A 39 -2.39 -7.15 27.10
C GLU A 39 -1.77 -8.43 26.52
N MET A 40 -2.49 -9.17 25.68
CA MET A 40 -1.97 -10.38 25.00
C MET A 40 -0.70 -10.06 24.20
N LEU A 41 -0.67 -8.93 23.49
CA LEU A 41 0.53 -8.50 22.78
C LEU A 41 1.69 -8.18 23.75
N SER A 42 1.41 -7.61 24.92
CA SER A 42 2.43 -7.30 25.94
C SER A 42 3.11 -8.56 26.45
N ASP A 43 2.36 -9.59 26.76
CA ASP A 43 2.87 -10.88 27.22
C ASP A 43 3.76 -11.53 26.15
N ARG A 44 3.29 -11.53 24.89
CA ARG A 44 4.07 -12.07 23.77
C ARG A 44 5.35 -11.27 23.52
N ILE A 45 5.29 -9.94 23.58
CA ILE A 45 6.47 -9.06 23.49
C ILE A 45 7.44 -9.35 24.60
N GLY A 46 6.98 -9.51 25.86
CA GLY A 46 7.83 -9.84 27.00
C GLY A 46 8.62 -11.13 26.79
N ASN A 47 7.95 -12.18 26.32
CA ASN A 47 8.60 -13.46 26.02
C ASN A 47 9.68 -13.32 24.92
N ILE A 48 9.37 -12.63 23.83
CA ILE A 48 10.32 -12.40 22.73
C ILE A 48 11.53 -11.58 23.19
N VAL A 49 11.31 -10.56 24.02
CA VAL A 49 12.41 -9.75 24.60
C VAL A 49 13.35 -10.62 25.40
N GLN A 50 12.85 -11.53 26.24
CA GLN A 50 13.67 -12.47 27.01
C GLN A 50 14.44 -13.44 26.09
N GLU A 51 13.80 -13.96 25.04
CA GLU A 51 14.48 -14.80 24.04
C GLU A 51 15.65 -14.04 23.39
N ILE A 52 15.44 -12.77 23.02
CA ILE A 52 16.48 -11.94 22.40
C ILE A 52 17.63 -11.68 23.38
N TYR A 53 17.33 -11.31 24.64
CA TYR A 53 18.37 -11.07 25.66
C TYR A 53 19.18 -12.32 25.95
N ASN A 54 18.53 -13.48 26.05
CA ASN A 54 19.20 -14.75 26.23
C ASN A 54 20.12 -15.08 25.05
N ALA A 55 19.68 -14.81 23.82
CA ALA A 55 20.49 -15.06 22.62
C ALA A 55 21.70 -14.12 22.51
N VAL A 56 21.58 -12.87 22.95
CA VAL A 56 22.65 -11.87 22.91
C VAL A 56 23.56 -11.98 24.15
N GLY A 57 23.01 -12.42 25.28
CA GLY A 57 23.71 -12.61 26.55
C GLY A 57 23.67 -11.39 27.48
N TYR A 58 22.94 -10.32 27.17
CA TYR A 58 22.71 -9.17 28.03
C TYR A 58 21.46 -8.39 27.63
N GLU A 59 20.96 -7.57 28.55
CA GLU A 59 19.81 -6.68 28.34
C GLU A 59 20.23 -5.36 27.68
N PHE A 60 19.44 -4.88 26.75
CA PHE A 60 19.66 -3.61 26.04
C PHE A 60 18.35 -3.04 25.51
N ASN A 61 18.35 -1.77 25.11
CA ASN A 61 17.17 -1.15 24.52
C ASN A 61 16.98 -1.55 23.04
N LEU A 62 16.06 -2.48 22.77
CA LEU A 62 15.71 -2.95 21.42
C LEU A 62 15.20 -1.83 20.48
N ASN A 63 14.68 -0.74 21.04
CA ASN A 63 14.22 0.42 20.27
C ASN A 63 15.36 1.41 19.96
N SER A 64 16.56 1.21 20.52
CA SER A 64 17.74 2.00 20.18
C SER A 64 18.48 1.38 18.99
N PRO A 65 18.50 2.02 17.80
CA PRO A 65 19.23 1.50 16.64
C PRO A 65 20.72 1.29 16.92
N LYS A 66 21.31 2.11 17.81
CA LYS A 66 22.70 2.01 18.19
C LYS A 66 22.95 0.73 19.00
N GLN A 67 22.22 0.54 20.11
CA GLN A 67 22.40 -0.63 20.98
C GLN A 67 22.05 -1.94 20.25
N LEU A 68 21.02 -1.93 19.42
CA LEU A 68 20.67 -3.07 18.59
C LEU A 68 21.76 -3.37 17.56
N GLY A 69 22.37 -2.34 16.97
CA GLY A 69 23.50 -2.50 16.05
C GLY A 69 24.71 -3.10 16.74
N GLU A 70 25.08 -2.63 17.94
CA GLU A 70 26.16 -3.19 18.77
C GLU A 70 25.89 -4.67 19.12
N ALA A 71 24.64 -5.00 19.51
CA ALA A 71 24.25 -6.38 19.82
C ALA A 71 24.38 -7.32 18.61
N LEU A 72 23.92 -6.90 17.44
CA LEU A 72 23.92 -7.74 16.23
C LEU A 72 25.29 -7.84 15.58
N PHE A 73 26.00 -6.72 15.41
CA PHE A 73 27.20 -6.67 14.58
C PHE A 73 28.50 -6.81 15.40
N ASP A 74 28.55 -6.25 16.60
CA ASP A 74 29.76 -6.32 17.43
C ASP A 74 29.72 -7.54 18.35
N LYS A 75 28.57 -7.85 18.98
CA LYS A 75 28.49 -8.98 19.93
C LYS A 75 28.26 -10.32 19.24
N LEU A 76 27.26 -10.41 18.33
CA LEU A 76 26.94 -11.65 17.61
C LEU A 76 27.74 -11.83 16.31
N GLY A 77 28.51 -10.82 15.88
CA GLY A 77 29.40 -10.91 14.73
C GLY A 77 28.70 -11.04 13.38
N LEU A 78 27.44 -10.61 13.29
CA LEU A 78 26.69 -10.67 12.02
C LEU A 78 27.30 -9.72 10.97
N PRO A 79 27.19 -10.05 9.66
CA PRO A 79 27.78 -9.23 8.61
C PRO A 79 27.10 -7.86 8.50
N ALA A 80 27.84 -6.77 8.73
CA ALA A 80 27.35 -5.40 8.63
C ALA A 80 27.23 -4.98 7.17
N ARG A 81 26.04 -5.13 6.57
CA ARG A 81 25.79 -4.85 5.14
C ARG A 81 25.67 -3.36 4.81
N LYS A 82 25.30 -2.51 5.76
CA LYS A 82 25.11 -1.06 5.54
C LYS A 82 25.45 -0.27 6.79
N LYS A 83 26.33 0.73 6.64
CA LYS A 83 26.60 1.72 7.69
C LYS A 83 25.91 3.04 7.37
N THR A 84 25.49 3.75 8.40
CA THR A 84 24.97 5.12 8.35
C THR A 84 25.99 6.08 8.96
N LYS A 85 25.74 7.39 8.86
CA LYS A 85 26.59 8.41 9.53
C LYS A 85 26.65 8.23 11.06
N SER A 86 25.63 7.61 11.64
CA SER A 86 25.47 7.38 13.10
C SER A 86 25.79 5.96 13.54
N GLY A 87 26.34 5.09 12.68
CA GLY A 87 26.69 3.72 13.01
C GLY A 87 26.06 2.67 12.10
N TYR A 88 25.73 1.51 12.63
CA TYR A 88 25.10 0.41 11.88
C TYR A 88 23.65 0.71 11.52
N SER A 89 23.24 0.36 10.30
CA SER A 89 21.83 0.37 9.92
C SER A 89 21.14 -0.89 10.43
N THR A 90 20.04 -0.72 11.16
CA THR A 90 19.16 -1.80 11.63
C THR A 90 17.75 -1.66 11.07
N ASN A 91 17.59 -1.05 9.89
CA ASN A 91 16.27 -0.92 9.25
C ASN A 91 15.72 -2.29 8.84
N ALA A 92 14.43 -2.38 8.53
CA ALA A 92 13.75 -3.62 8.17
C ALA A 92 14.47 -4.35 7.03
N GLU A 93 14.89 -3.64 5.98
CA GLU A 93 15.59 -4.22 4.83
C GLU A 93 16.90 -4.91 5.21
N VAL A 94 17.68 -4.30 6.11
CA VAL A 94 18.92 -4.90 6.61
C VAL A 94 18.62 -6.13 7.44
N LEU A 95 17.66 -6.07 8.38
CA LEU A 95 17.29 -7.20 9.21
C LEU A 95 16.71 -8.36 8.38
N GLU A 96 15.79 -8.09 7.44
CA GLU A 96 15.27 -9.11 6.53
C GLU A 96 16.38 -9.82 5.75
N SER A 97 17.41 -9.08 5.32
CA SER A 97 18.56 -9.67 4.62
C SER A 97 19.46 -10.54 5.52
N LEU A 98 19.30 -10.45 6.84
CA LEU A 98 20.05 -11.21 7.85
C LEU A 98 19.19 -12.30 8.51
N ALA A 99 17.93 -12.46 8.14
CA ALA A 99 17.00 -13.41 8.77
C ALA A 99 17.53 -14.86 8.77
N ASN A 100 18.22 -15.25 7.70
CA ASN A 100 18.81 -16.59 7.59
C ASN A 100 20.19 -16.74 8.26
N GLU A 101 20.79 -15.65 8.75
CA GLU A 101 22.14 -15.69 9.35
C GLU A 101 22.09 -16.06 10.84
N HIS A 102 21.03 -15.66 11.55
CA HIS A 102 20.89 -15.96 12.98
C HIS A 102 19.42 -15.90 13.42
N PRO A 103 18.91 -16.89 14.21
CA PRO A 103 17.51 -16.95 14.64
C PRO A 103 17.03 -15.72 15.40
N VAL A 104 17.91 -15.02 16.13
CA VAL A 104 17.57 -13.79 16.87
C VAL A 104 17.02 -12.69 15.96
N VAL A 105 17.41 -12.67 14.68
CA VAL A 105 16.99 -11.63 13.74
C VAL A 105 15.49 -11.76 13.44
N GLU A 106 14.98 -12.99 13.30
CA GLU A 106 13.54 -13.22 13.15
C GLU A 106 12.76 -12.77 14.39
N ARG A 107 13.30 -13.02 15.59
CA ARG A 107 12.70 -12.54 16.85
C ARG A 107 12.65 -11.01 16.92
N ILE A 108 13.71 -10.34 16.48
CA ILE A 108 13.75 -8.86 16.44
C ILE A 108 12.72 -8.30 15.42
N LEU A 109 12.58 -8.93 14.26
CA LEU A 109 11.54 -8.54 13.28
C LEU A 109 10.12 -8.75 13.84
N GLU A 110 9.89 -9.87 14.52
CA GLU A 110 8.64 -10.16 15.21
C GLU A 110 8.38 -9.13 16.32
N TYR A 111 9.34 -8.89 17.20
CA TYR A 111 9.26 -7.86 18.24
C TYR A 111 8.83 -6.51 17.67
N ARG A 112 9.49 -6.03 16.62
CA ARG A 112 9.15 -4.74 15.97
C ARG A 112 7.73 -4.71 15.44
N THR A 113 7.28 -5.80 14.86
CA THR A 113 5.92 -5.93 14.33
C THR A 113 4.89 -5.84 15.45
N LEU A 114 5.08 -6.60 16.53
CA LEU A 114 4.16 -6.62 17.67
C LEU A 114 4.20 -5.30 18.46
N ALA A 115 5.39 -4.75 18.70
CA ALA A 115 5.56 -3.47 19.39
C ALA A 115 4.88 -2.32 18.63
N LYS A 116 5.00 -2.28 17.30
CA LYS A 116 4.28 -1.31 16.46
C LYS A 116 2.77 -1.53 16.50
N LEU A 117 2.32 -2.78 16.42
CA LEU A 117 0.89 -3.10 16.49
C LEU A 117 0.31 -2.64 17.82
N LYS A 118 0.95 -2.94 18.95
CA LYS A 118 0.53 -2.52 20.27
C LYS A 118 0.53 -1.00 20.42
N SER A 119 1.64 -0.33 20.17
CA SER A 119 1.79 1.11 20.41
C SER A 119 0.92 1.96 19.48
N THR A 120 0.84 1.61 18.20
CA THR A 120 0.11 2.42 17.22
C THR A 120 -1.38 2.11 17.21
N TYR A 121 -1.75 0.82 17.23
CA TYR A 121 -3.13 0.41 17.00
C TYR A 121 -3.89 0.03 18.28
N CYS A 122 -3.24 -0.44 19.35
CA CYS A 122 -3.93 -0.60 20.63
C CYS A 122 -3.90 0.71 21.42
N GLU A 123 -2.73 1.10 21.90
CA GLU A 123 -2.58 2.29 22.76
C GLU A 123 -2.94 3.59 22.04
N GLY A 124 -2.59 3.69 20.75
CA GLY A 124 -2.89 4.85 19.91
C GLY A 124 -4.39 5.03 19.68
N LEU A 125 -5.13 3.96 19.37
CA LEU A 125 -6.58 4.03 19.16
C LEU A 125 -7.35 4.28 20.46
N ILE A 126 -6.98 3.62 21.57
CA ILE A 126 -7.63 3.82 22.87
C ILE A 126 -7.61 5.31 23.28
N LYS A 127 -6.51 6.02 23.00
CA LYS A 127 -6.36 7.44 23.36
C LYS A 127 -7.29 8.38 22.59
N VAL A 128 -7.76 7.97 21.41
CA VAL A 128 -8.59 8.79 20.51
C VAL A 128 -10.05 8.34 20.47
N ILE A 129 -10.45 7.36 21.29
CA ILE A 129 -11.85 7.01 21.48
C ILE A 129 -12.54 8.16 22.22
N ALA A 130 -13.53 8.77 21.57
CA ALA A 130 -14.31 9.86 22.11
C ALA A 130 -15.31 9.38 23.19
N ALA A 131 -15.98 10.33 23.84
CA ALA A 131 -16.94 10.03 24.92
C ALA A 131 -18.14 9.19 24.46
N ASP A 132 -18.46 9.22 23.16
CA ASP A 132 -19.52 8.42 22.52
C ASP A 132 -19.08 6.97 22.16
N GLY A 133 -17.84 6.58 22.52
CA GLY A 133 -17.28 5.27 22.22
C GLY A 133 -16.80 5.11 20.77
N ARG A 134 -16.67 6.19 20.02
CA ARG A 134 -16.33 6.18 18.59
C ARG A 134 -14.98 6.85 18.32
N ILE A 135 -14.40 6.52 17.19
CA ILE A 135 -13.20 7.17 16.67
C ILE A 135 -13.61 8.06 15.50
N HIS A 136 -13.28 9.34 15.60
CA HIS A 136 -13.55 10.37 14.61
C HIS A 136 -12.26 10.79 13.93
N SER A 137 -11.94 10.13 12.80
CA SER A 137 -10.74 10.43 12.03
C SER A 137 -10.97 11.61 11.10
N THR A 138 -9.97 12.46 10.93
CA THR A 138 -10.00 13.55 9.94
C THR A 138 -9.70 13.02 8.54
N LEU A 139 -10.55 13.37 7.57
CA LEU A 139 -10.46 12.93 6.18
C LEU A 139 -9.99 14.08 5.26
N ASN A 140 -8.74 14.03 4.81
CA ASN A 140 -8.11 15.10 4.03
C ASN A 140 -8.22 14.84 2.53
N GLN A 141 -8.73 15.82 1.77
CA GLN A 141 -8.83 15.76 0.30
C GLN A 141 -7.62 16.32 -0.45
N THR A 142 -6.78 17.12 0.21
CA THR A 142 -5.72 17.94 -0.42
C THR A 142 -4.31 17.44 -0.15
N GLU A 143 -4.14 16.52 0.79
CA GLU A 143 -2.83 16.00 1.21
C GLU A 143 -2.16 15.15 0.13
N THR A 144 -2.93 14.32 -0.58
CA THR A 144 -2.37 13.43 -1.59
C THR A 144 -2.28 14.10 -2.96
N ARG A 145 -1.16 13.94 -3.63
CA ARG A 145 -0.96 14.52 -4.97
C ARG A 145 -1.75 13.82 -6.07
N THR A 146 -2.30 12.64 -5.81
CA THR A 146 -3.15 11.88 -6.74
C THR A 146 -4.63 12.22 -6.59
N GLY A 147 -5.03 12.90 -5.51
CA GLY A 147 -6.42 13.21 -5.21
C GLY A 147 -7.12 12.12 -4.39
N ARG A 148 -6.42 11.08 -3.94
CA ARG A 148 -6.93 10.15 -2.92
C ARG A 148 -7.24 10.92 -1.64
N ILE A 149 -8.17 10.41 -0.84
CA ILE A 149 -8.44 10.90 0.52
C ILE A 149 -7.44 10.26 1.45
N SER A 150 -6.83 11.02 2.35
CA SER A 150 -6.01 10.50 3.44
C SER A 150 -6.74 10.64 4.77
N SER A 151 -6.43 9.78 5.72
CA SER A 151 -6.97 9.76 7.06
C SER A 151 -5.89 10.11 8.07
N THR A 152 -6.21 11.01 9.02
CA THR A 152 -5.30 11.43 10.09
C THR A 152 -6.06 11.54 11.42
N GLU A 153 -5.36 11.44 12.51
CA GLU A 153 -5.86 11.65 13.89
C GLU A 153 -7.10 10.79 14.27
N PRO A 154 -7.03 9.45 14.13
CA PRO A 154 -5.91 8.60 13.72
C PRO A 154 -5.92 8.26 12.25
N ASN A 155 -4.81 7.74 11.70
CA ASN A 155 -4.78 7.20 10.36
C ASN A 155 -5.35 5.77 10.34
N LEU A 156 -6.62 5.63 9.99
CA LEU A 156 -7.32 4.34 9.91
C LEU A 156 -6.99 3.55 8.63
N GLN A 157 -6.39 4.18 7.62
CA GLN A 157 -6.05 3.53 6.34
C GLN A 157 -4.81 2.63 6.44
N ASN A 158 -4.02 2.77 7.51
CA ASN A 158 -2.78 2.00 7.72
C ASN A 158 -2.94 0.78 8.64
N ILE A 159 -4.16 0.41 9.03
CA ILE A 159 -4.41 -0.81 9.83
C ILE A 159 -3.93 -2.01 9.01
N PRO A 160 -3.03 -2.85 9.54
CA PRO A 160 -2.46 -3.97 8.80
C PRO A 160 -3.53 -4.97 8.34
N VAL A 161 -3.38 -5.47 7.09
CA VAL A 161 -4.33 -6.43 6.51
C VAL A 161 -3.70 -7.77 6.14
N ARG A 162 -2.38 -7.80 5.97
CA ARG A 162 -1.66 -8.99 5.48
C ARG A 162 -1.33 -9.99 6.58
N GLN A 163 -1.02 -9.49 7.77
CA GLN A 163 -0.67 -10.30 8.93
C GLN A 163 -1.94 -10.66 9.72
N GLU A 164 -1.98 -11.85 10.29
CA GLU A 164 -3.13 -12.36 11.05
C GLU A 164 -3.50 -11.43 12.22
N LEU A 165 -2.52 -11.07 13.04
CA LEU A 165 -2.73 -10.13 14.16
C LEU A 165 -3.20 -8.74 13.71
N GLY A 166 -2.79 -8.29 12.51
CA GLY A 166 -3.31 -7.04 11.94
C GLY A 166 -4.77 -7.16 11.54
N ARG A 167 -5.20 -8.34 11.06
CA ARG A 167 -6.61 -8.62 10.75
C ARG A 167 -7.47 -8.68 12.01
N GLU A 168 -6.93 -9.19 13.13
CA GLU A 168 -7.64 -9.19 14.42
C GLU A 168 -8.03 -7.77 14.86
N MET A 169 -7.17 -6.77 14.64
CA MET A 169 -7.49 -5.37 14.96
C MET A 169 -8.77 -4.87 14.28
N ARG A 170 -9.10 -5.37 13.09
CA ARG A 170 -10.32 -4.96 12.37
C ARG A 170 -11.61 -5.45 13.00
N ARG A 171 -11.56 -6.53 13.79
CA ARG A 171 -12.73 -7.07 14.50
C ARG A 171 -13.25 -6.14 15.60
N PHE A 172 -12.41 -5.23 16.07
CA PHE A 172 -12.79 -4.26 17.10
C PHE A 172 -13.57 -3.06 16.54
N PHE A 173 -13.62 -2.90 15.21
CA PHE A 173 -14.50 -1.92 14.58
C PHE A 173 -15.88 -2.55 14.40
N ARG A 174 -16.89 -1.97 15.02
CA ARG A 174 -18.25 -2.53 15.08
C ARG A 174 -19.26 -1.61 14.42
N ALA A 175 -20.34 -2.19 13.94
CA ALA A 175 -21.54 -1.43 13.62
C ALA A 175 -22.28 -1.06 14.92
N LYS A 176 -23.02 0.07 14.90
CA LYS A 176 -23.96 0.40 15.95
C LYS A 176 -24.99 -0.74 16.11
N GLU A 177 -25.51 -0.93 17.34
CA GLU A 177 -26.57 -1.91 17.59
C GLU A 177 -27.75 -1.72 16.61
N GLY A 178 -28.23 -2.82 16.06
CA GLY A 178 -29.26 -2.82 15.03
C GLY A 178 -28.80 -2.43 13.62
N CYS A 179 -27.49 -2.18 13.40
CA CYS A 179 -26.88 -1.85 12.12
C CYS A 179 -25.86 -2.92 11.70
N VAL A 180 -25.45 -2.86 10.43
CA VAL A 180 -24.37 -3.67 9.87
C VAL A 180 -23.33 -2.78 9.20
N LEU A 181 -22.07 -3.22 9.15
CA LEU A 181 -21.06 -2.61 8.30
C LEU A 181 -21.23 -3.15 6.89
N VAL A 182 -21.32 -2.24 5.91
CA VAL A 182 -21.33 -2.58 4.49
C VAL A 182 -20.00 -2.19 3.89
N ASP A 183 -19.29 -3.15 3.30
CA ASP A 183 -18.06 -2.93 2.55
C ASP A 183 -18.36 -3.06 1.05
N ALA A 184 -18.05 -2.01 0.30
CA ALA A 184 -18.22 -1.97 -1.15
C ALA A 184 -16.92 -1.48 -1.80
N ASP A 185 -16.23 -2.34 -2.53
CA ASP A 185 -14.97 -2.03 -3.21
C ASP A 185 -15.09 -2.24 -4.72
N TYR A 186 -14.44 -1.36 -5.48
CA TYR A 186 -14.31 -1.54 -6.92
C TYR A 186 -13.25 -2.59 -7.25
N SER A 187 -13.67 -3.69 -7.82
CA SER A 187 -12.75 -4.74 -8.27
C SER A 187 -11.75 -4.21 -9.30
N GLN A 188 -10.47 -4.16 -8.94
CA GLN A 188 -9.34 -3.84 -9.83
C GLN A 188 -9.48 -2.49 -10.55
N ILE A 189 -10.03 -1.45 -9.91
CA ILE A 189 -10.35 -0.16 -10.54
C ILE A 189 -9.17 0.45 -11.30
N GLU A 190 -7.95 0.41 -10.75
CA GLU A 190 -6.77 0.99 -11.40
C GLU A 190 -6.40 0.25 -12.69
N LEU A 191 -6.54 -1.08 -12.73
CA LEU A 191 -6.31 -1.87 -13.94
C LEU A 191 -7.39 -1.64 -14.98
N ARG A 192 -8.66 -1.47 -14.59
CA ARG A 192 -9.76 -1.11 -15.49
C ARG A 192 -9.57 0.29 -16.09
N VAL A 193 -9.14 1.24 -15.28
CA VAL A 193 -8.77 2.58 -15.74
C VAL A 193 -7.59 2.52 -16.70
N LEU A 194 -6.56 1.71 -16.40
CA LEU A 194 -5.42 1.50 -17.30
C LEU A 194 -5.86 0.91 -18.64
N ALA A 195 -6.70 -0.14 -18.63
CA ALA A 195 -7.21 -0.77 -19.85
C ALA A 195 -7.92 0.27 -20.74
N HIS A 196 -8.76 1.10 -20.17
CA HIS A 196 -9.49 2.16 -20.88
C HIS A 196 -8.53 3.27 -21.39
N MET A 197 -7.62 3.79 -20.57
CA MET A 197 -6.69 4.86 -20.97
C MET A 197 -5.65 4.41 -21.99
N ALA A 198 -5.28 3.14 -21.94
CA ALA A 198 -4.33 2.52 -22.88
C ALA A 198 -5.01 2.10 -24.20
N ASP A 199 -6.34 2.04 -24.22
CA ASP A 199 -7.13 1.47 -25.33
C ASP A 199 -6.59 0.07 -25.71
N ASP A 200 -6.36 -0.75 -24.67
CA ASP A 200 -5.81 -2.10 -24.83
C ASP A 200 -6.94 -3.11 -24.91
N GLN A 201 -7.27 -3.53 -26.13
CA GLN A 201 -8.42 -4.39 -26.40
C GLN A 201 -8.33 -5.73 -25.66
N ALA A 202 -7.13 -6.34 -25.58
CA ALA A 202 -6.94 -7.61 -24.89
C ALA A 202 -7.26 -7.48 -23.37
N MET A 203 -6.87 -6.37 -22.76
CA MET A 203 -7.17 -6.10 -21.36
C MET A 203 -8.66 -5.75 -21.16
N ILE A 204 -9.27 -5.00 -22.08
CA ILE A 204 -10.70 -4.66 -22.04
C ILE A 204 -11.55 -5.94 -22.16
N ASP A 205 -11.22 -6.82 -23.10
CA ASP A 205 -11.93 -8.08 -23.30
C ASP A 205 -11.80 -9.02 -22.11
N ALA A 206 -10.61 -9.06 -21.48
CA ALA A 206 -10.38 -9.81 -20.26
C ALA A 206 -11.30 -9.34 -19.11
N PHE A 207 -11.48 -8.02 -18.94
CA PHE A 207 -12.40 -7.50 -17.94
C PHE A 207 -13.90 -7.67 -18.28
N ASN A 208 -14.26 -7.70 -19.55
CA ASN A 208 -15.63 -7.91 -20.00
C ASN A 208 -16.05 -9.39 -19.94
N SER A 209 -15.08 -10.32 -19.98
CA SER A 209 -15.33 -11.77 -19.86
C SER A 209 -15.57 -12.24 -18.42
N GLU A 210 -15.58 -11.34 -17.44
CA GLU A 210 -15.67 -11.66 -15.99
C GLU A 210 -14.58 -12.61 -15.46
N ALA A 211 -13.56 -12.90 -16.28
CA ALA A 211 -12.47 -13.75 -15.89
C ALA A 211 -11.49 -13.03 -14.94
N ASP A 212 -10.80 -13.80 -14.12
CA ASP A 212 -9.80 -13.25 -13.21
C ASP A 212 -8.58 -12.76 -13.98
N ILE A 213 -8.42 -11.44 -14.07
CA ILE A 213 -7.31 -10.77 -14.80
C ILE A 213 -5.93 -11.27 -14.35
N HIS A 214 -5.76 -11.66 -13.08
CA HIS A 214 -4.48 -12.14 -12.58
C HIS A 214 -4.18 -13.55 -13.08
N THR A 215 -5.21 -14.39 -13.24
CA THR A 215 -5.08 -15.72 -13.85
C THR A 215 -4.80 -15.61 -15.34
N ILE A 216 -5.50 -14.73 -16.06
CA ILE A 216 -5.22 -14.45 -17.47
C ILE A 216 -3.77 -13.97 -17.65
N THR A 217 -3.35 -12.97 -16.86
CA THR A 217 -1.97 -12.47 -16.91
C THR A 217 -0.96 -13.59 -16.63
N ALA A 218 -1.23 -14.45 -15.64
CA ALA A 218 -0.36 -15.58 -15.32
C ALA A 218 -0.27 -16.55 -16.52
N SER A 219 -1.41 -16.92 -17.10
CA SER A 219 -1.47 -17.77 -18.30
C SER A 219 -0.57 -17.23 -19.43
N GLN A 220 -0.64 -15.93 -19.67
CA GLN A 220 0.14 -15.27 -20.72
C GLN A 220 1.63 -15.15 -20.37
N VAL A 221 1.95 -14.68 -19.16
CA VAL A 221 3.32 -14.46 -18.72
C VAL A 221 4.10 -15.77 -18.59
N PHE A 222 3.44 -16.85 -18.14
CA PHE A 222 4.04 -18.19 -17.99
C PHE A 222 3.82 -19.10 -19.19
N ASN A 223 3.12 -18.60 -20.24
CA ASN A 223 2.80 -19.33 -21.47
C ASN A 223 2.18 -20.72 -21.19
N MET A 224 1.08 -20.74 -20.45
CA MET A 224 0.37 -21.97 -20.10
C MET A 224 -1.16 -21.77 -20.06
N PRO A 225 -1.95 -22.83 -20.20
CA PRO A 225 -3.40 -22.77 -20.06
C PRO A 225 -3.82 -22.24 -18.68
N SER A 226 -4.92 -21.48 -18.63
CA SER A 226 -5.44 -20.88 -17.40
C SER A 226 -5.74 -21.90 -16.29
N GLU A 227 -6.14 -23.11 -16.66
CA GLU A 227 -6.47 -24.23 -15.77
C GLU A 227 -5.24 -24.76 -15.03
N LEU A 228 -4.04 -24.53 -15.57
CA LEU A 228 -2.77 -24.97 -14.99
C LEU A 228 -2.09 -23.87 -14.15
N VAL A 229 -2.69 -22.67 -14.06
CA VAL A 229 -2.15 -21.57 -13.29
C VAL A 229 -2.25 -21.88 -11.79
N THR A 230 -1.09 -22.03 -11.15
CA THR A 230 -1.03 -22.27 -9.70
C THR A 230 -1.31 -20.97 -8.91
N PRO A 231 -1.73 -21.08 -7.61
CA PRO A 231 -1.90 -19.91 -6.73
C PRO A 231 -0.65 -19.03 -6.63
N LEU A 232 0.55 -19.62 -6.66
CA LEU A 232 1.82 -18.89 -6.66
C LEU A 232 2.01 -18.08 -7.96
N MET A 233 1.74 -18.66 -9.09
CA MET A 233 1.82 -17.97 -10.39
C MET A 233 0.82 -16.83 -10.48
N ARG A 234 -0.42 -17.07 -10.05
CA ARG A 234 -1.44 -16.02 -9.93
C ARG A 234 -0.99 -14.87 -9.03
N SER A 235 -0.38 -15.19 -7.88
CA SER A 235 0.16 -14.20 -6.95
C SER A 235 1.29 -13.37 -7.57
N ARG A 236 2.21 -14.01 -8.30
CA ARG A 236 3.28 -13.33 -9.06
C ARG A 236 2.72 -12.44 -10.16
N ALA A 237 1.76 -12.93 -10.93
CA ALA A 237 1.08 -12.12 -11.95
C ALA A 237 0.33 -10.93 -11.35
N LYS A 238 -0.28 -11.09 -10.18
CA LYS A 238 -0.88 -9.99 -9.42
C LYS A 238 0.16 -8.91 -9.09
N ALA A 239 1.35 -9.30 -8.63
CA ALA A 239 2.44 -8.36 -8.37
C ALA A 239 2.94 -7.65 -9.64
N VAL A 240 2.98 -8.36 -10.79
CA VAL A 240 3.30 -7.75 -12.09
C VAL A 240 2.23 -6.74 -12.49
N ASN A 241 0.95 -7.10 -12.45
CA ASN A 241 -0.17 -6.23 -12.81
C ASN A 241 -0.12 -4.91 -12.02
N PHE A 242 0.00 -4.98 -10.69
CA PHE A 242 0.11 -3.78 -9.86
C PHE A 242 1.44 -3.05 -10.06
N GLY A 243 2.53 -3.79 -10.18
CA GLY A 243 3.85 -3.24 -10.40
C GLY A 243 3.91 -2.36 -11.66
N ILE A 244 3.31 -2.80 -12.75
CA ILE A 244 3.26 -2.03 -14.01
C ILE A 244 2.53 -0.70 -13.80
N VAL A 245 1.37 -0.70 -13.13
CA VAL A 245 0.63 0.54 -12.80
C VAL A 245 1.49 1.52 -12.01
N TYR A 246 2.32 1.01 -11.08
CA TYR A 246 3.22 1.83 -10.26
C TYR A 246 4.59 2.09 -10.90
N GLY A 247 4.84 1.60 -12.11
CA GLY A 247 6.11 1.78 -12.81
C GLY A 247 7.27 1.05 -12.15
N ILE A 248 7.03 -0.17 -11.62
CA ILE A 248 8.04 -1.00 -10.97
C ILE A 248 9.13 -1.43 -11.96
N GLY A 249 10.38 -1.40 -11.51
CA GLY A 249 11.50 -1.97 -12.28
C GLY A 249 11.75 -3.43 -11.92
N ALA A 250 12.46 -4.15 -12.81
CA ALA A 250 12.78 -5.57 -12.63
C ALA A 250 13.50 -5.90 -11.30
N PHE A 251 14.32 -4.99 -10.79
CA PHE A 251 14.99 -5.18 -9.51
C PHE A 251 14.00 -5.24 -8.32
N SER A 252 13.08 -4.29 -8.25
CA SER A 252 12.09 -4.25 -7.18
C SER A 252 11.09 -5.39 -7.29
N LEU A 253 10.61 -5.67 -8.52
CA LEU A 253 9.70 -6.80 -8.76
C LEU A 253 10.35 -8.13 -8.35
N ALA A 254 11.62 -8.35 -8.69
CA ALA A 254 12.36 -9.56 -8.33
C ALA A 254 12.37 -9.80 -6.81
N LYS A 255 12.61 -8.74 -6.04
CA LYS A 255 12.59 -8.77 -4.57
C LYS A 255 11.19 -9.09 -4.04
N ASP A 256 10.15 -8.46 -4.62
CA ASP A 256 8.76 -8.59 -4.15
C ASP A 256 8.19 -10.00 -4.36
N ILE A 257 8.59 -10.70 -5.42
CA ILE A 257 8.05 -12.02 -5.78
C ILE A 257 9.05 -13.17 -5.60
N GLY A 258 10.24 -12.90 -5.06
CA GLY A 258 11.25 -13.92 -4.73
C GLY A 258 11.81 -14.63 -5.97
N VAL A 259 12.14 -13.88 -7.03
CA VAL A 259 12.74 -14.41 -8.27
C VAL A 259 14.02 -13.67 -8.62
N THR A 260 14.76 -14.14 -9.62
CA THR A 260 15.92 -13.42 -10.14
C THR A 260 15.50 -12.16 -10.90
N ARG A 261 16.40 -11.17 -10.98
CA ARG A 261 16.16 -9.94 -11.76
C ARG A 261 15.86 -10.26 -13.25
N LYS A 262 16.49 -11.30 -13.78
CA LYS A 262 16.30 -11.74 -15.18
C LYS A 262 14.89 -12.27 -15.41
N GLU A 263 14.39 -13.09 -14.49
CA GLU A 263 13.00 -13.60 -14.54
C GLU A 263 11.99 -12.46 -14.39
N ALA A 264 12.20 -11.54 -13.45
CA ALA A 264 11.33 -10.37 -13.28
C ALA A 264 11.30 -9.50 -14.55
N ASP A 265 12.44 -9.30 -15.22
CA ASP A 265 12.50 -8.57 -16.49
C ASP A 265 11.74 -9.31 -17.61
N GLN A 266 11.83 -10.64 -17.65
CA GLN A 266 11.05 -11.46 -18.58
C GLN A 266 9.54 -11.35 -18.32
N TYR A 267 9.11 -11.33 -17.06
CA TYR A 267 7.70 -11.15 -16.72
C TYR A 267 7.17 -9.78 -17.14
N ILE A 268 7.94 -8.71 -16.90
CA ILE A 268 7.56 -7.36 -17.36
C ILE A 268 7.47 -7.31 -18.89
N LYS A 269 8.46 -7.86 -19.59
CA LYS A 269 8.46 -7.89 -21.08
C LYS A 269 7.32 -8.71 -21.65
N GLY A 270 7.05 -9.89 -21.07
CA GLY A 270 5.93 -10.74 -21.48
C GLY A 270 4.59 -10.05 -21.28
N TYR A 271 4.41 -9.38 -20.14
CA TYR A 271 3.23 -8.57 -19.87
C TYR A 271 3.03 -7.46 -20.91
N LEU A 272 4.05 -6.65 -21.15
CA LEU A 272 3.98 -5.52 -22.09
C LEU A 272 3.88 -5.97 -23.56
N ALA A 273 4.39 -7.13 -23.90
CA ALA A 273 4.19 -7.73 -25.22
C ALA A 273 2.74 -8.18 -25.44
N HIS A 274 2.12 -8.76 -24.42
CA HIS A 274 0.71 -9.17 -24.48
C HIS A 274 -0.24 -7.97 -24.45
N TYR A 275 0.00 -7.01 -23.55
CA TYR A 275 -0.76 -5.76 -23.42
C TYR A 275 -0.02 -4.60 -24.10
N ALA A 276 0.13 -4.69 -25.42
CA ALA A 276 0.91 -3.72 -26.19
C ALA A 276 0.34 -2.29 -26.15
N GLY A 277 -0.96 -2.13 -25.95
CA GLY A 277 -1.61 -0.84 -25.72
C GLY A 277 -1.10 -0.16 -24.45
N VAL A 278 -0.87 -0.95 -23.40
CA VAL A 278 -0.30 -0.46 -22.15
C VAL A 278 1.10 0.10 -22.34
N GLN A 279 1.96 -0.60 -23.10
CA GLN A 279 3.31 -0.10 -23.42
C GLN A 279 3.23 1.22 -24.17
N ARG A 280 2.43 1.29 -25.24
CA ARG A 280 2.25 2.53 -26.02
C ARG A 280 1.73 3.68 -25.16
N TYR A 281 0.79 3.41 -24.26
CA TYR A 281 0.26 4.40 -23.32
C TYR A 281 1.36 4.92 -22.38
N MET A 282 2.14 4.03 -21.76
CA MET A 282 3.21 4.39 -20.82
C MET A 282 4.28 5.28 -21.47
N ASP A 283 4.65 5.00 -22.73
CA ASP A 283 5.61 5.80 -23.46
C ASP A 283 5.03 7.16 -23.87
N ARG A 284 3.78 7.17 -24.37
CA ARG A 284 3.05 8.38 -24.74
C ARG A 284 2.89 9.34 -23.58
N VAL A 285 2.45 8.87 -22.39
CA VAL A 285 2.20 9.73 -21.24
C VAL A 285 3.48 10.36 -20.71
N VAL A 286 4.61 9.64 -20.71
CA VAL A 286 5.90 10.19 -20.31
C VAL A 286 6.37 11.25 -21.30
N LYS A 287 6.25 10.99 -22.62
CA LYS A 287 6.60 11.96 -23.66
C LYS A 287 5.79 13.25 -23.52
N GLN A 288 4.47 13.14 -23.44
CA GLN A 288 3.57 14.27 -23.25
C GLN A 288 3.89 15.06 -21.95
N ALA A 289 4.17 14.34 -20.85
CA ALA A 289 4.52 14.97 -19.59
C ALA A 289 5.83 15.77 -19.68
N LYS A 290 6.83 15.31 -20.43
CA LYS A 290 8.07 16.06 -20.68
C LYS A 290 7.84 17.33 -21.51
N GLU A 291 6.91 17.29 -22.47
CA GLU A 291 6.59 18.41 -23.35
C GLU A 291 5.75 19.48 -22.63
N GLN A 292 4.73 19.08 -21.87
CA GLN A 292 3.78 20.00 -21.24
C GLN A 292 4.05 20.32 -19.75
N GLY A 293 4.98 19.60 -19.10
CA GLY A 293 5.37 19.80 -17.70
C GLY A 293 4.38 19.23 -16.67
N TYR A 294 3.32 18.55 -17.08
CA TYR A 294 2.32 17.95 -16.18
C TYR A 294 1.68 16.69 -16.77
N VAL A 295 0.96 15.95 -15.93
CA VAL A 295 0.02 14.90 -16.33
C VAL A 295 -1.37 15.20 -15.80
N SER A 296 -2.41 14.60 -16.39
CA SER A 296 -3.80 14.80 -15.96
C SER A 296 -4.59 13.50 -15.88
N THR A 297 -5.60 13.48 -15.00
CA THR A 297 -6.63 12.44 -14.97
C THR A 297 -7.65 12.65 -16.08
N LEU A 298 -8.51 11.66 -16.33
CA LEU A 298 -9.67 11.81 -17.25
C LEU A 298 -10.62 12.92 -16.84
N PHE A 299 -10.66 13.28 -15.55
CA PHE A 299 -11.48 14.36 -15.00
C PHE A 299 -10.74 15.71 -14.92
N GLY A 300 -9.55 15.84 -15.56
CA GLY A 300 -8.81 17.09 -15.64
C GLY A 300 -8.01 17.50 -14.38
N ARG A 301 -7.81 16.60 -13.42
CA ARG A 301 -6.89 16.83 -12.29
C ARG A 301 -5.46 16.84 -12.82
N ARG A 302 -4.72 17.94 -12.64
CA ARG A 302 -3.33 18.08 -13.10
C ARG A 302 -2.35 17.88 -11.96
N ARG A 303 -1.20 17.25 -12.28
CA ARG A 303 -0.01 17.20 -11.45
C ARG A 303 1.18 17.67 -12.25
N TYR A 304 1.79 18.78 -11.83
CA TYR A 304 3.03 19.29 -12.40
C TYR A 304 4.20 18.41 -11.98
N LEU A 305 5.15 18.19 -12.89
CA LEU A 305 6.27 17.26 -12.75
C LEU A 305 7.61 17.94 -13.08
N PRO A 306 8.06 18.90 -12.24
CA PRO A 306 9.36 19.52 -12.43
C PRO A 306 10.52 18.52 -12.34
N GLU A 307 10.29 17.36 -11.73
CA GLU A 307 11.25 16.27 -11.64
C GLU A 307 11.71 15.74 -13.00
N LEU A 308 10.88 15.84 -14.04
CA LEU A 308 11.20 15.34 -15.38
C LEU A 308 12.34 16.12 -16.06
N THR A 309 12.59 17.37 -15.66
CA THR A 309 13.65 18.23 -16.18
C THR A 309 14.85 18.35 -15.24
N ALA A 310 14.84 17.63 -14.10
CA ALA A 310 15.90 17.68 -13.12
C ALA A 310 17.23 17.13 -13.68
N SER A 311 18.37 17.71 -13.27
CA SER A 311 19.72 17.23 -13.63
C SER A 311 20.02 15.83 -13.06
N ASN A 312 19.46 15.51 -11.89
CA ASN A 312 19.63 14.21 -11.22
C ASN A 312 18.82 13.10 -11.90
N ALA A 313 19.50 12.05 -12.38
CA ALA A 313 18.88 10.94 -13.09
C ALA A 313 17.86 10.17 -12.23
N ASN A 314 18.10 10.00 -10.93
CA ASN A 314 17.15 9.33 -10.03
C ASN A 314 15.86 10.14 -9.87
N LEU A 315 15.98 11.47 -9.82
CA LEU A 315 14.82 12.35 -9.74
C LEU A 315 14.02 12.34 -11.04
N ARG A 316 14.68 12.32 -12.21
CA ARG A 316 13.99 12.14 -13.50
C ARG A 316 13.26 10.80 -13.58
N ALA A 317 13.93 9.71 -13.19
CA ALA A 317 13.30 8.38 -13.16
C ALA A 317 12.10 8.31 -12.20
N PHE A 318 12.16 9.02 -11.07
CA PHE A 318 11.02 9.20 -10.18
C PHE A 318 9.88 9.96 -10.89
N GLY A 319 10.18 11.07 -11.55
CA GLY A 319 9.20 11.84 -12.34
C GLY A 319 8.51 11.00 -13.41
N GLU A 320 9.23 10.12 -14.12
CA GLU A 320 8.65 9.22 -15.12
C GLU A 320 7.72 8.18 -14.50
N ARG A 321 8.09 7.60 -13.34
CA ARG A 321 7.18 6.69 -12.62
C ARG A 321 5.90 7.40 -12.19
N VAL A 322 6.02 8.62 -11.69
CA VAL A 322 4.85 9.44 -11.31
C VAL A 322 4.00 9.79 -12.53
N ALA A 323 4.61 10.08 -13.67
CA ALA A 323 3.88 10.37 -14.91
C ALA A 323 3.02 9.20 -15.37
N ARG A 324 3.51 7.98 -15.24
CA ARG A 324 2.77 6.76 -15.58
C ARG A 324 1.63 6.47 -14.58
N ASN A 325 1.90 6.61 -13.30
CA ASN A 325 0.97 6.22 -12.22
C ASN A 325 -0.15 7.24 -11.98
N MET A 326 0.18 8.54 -11.95
CA MET A 326 -0.75 9.57 -11.48
C MET A 326 -2.06 9.66 -12.29
N PRO A 327 -2.07 9.58 -13.62
CA PRO A 327 -3.31 9.63 -14.39
C PRO A 327 -4.26 8.47 -14.03
N ILE A 328 -3.73 7.29 -13.80
CA ILE A 328 -4.49 6.07 -13.48
C ILE A 328 -5.03 6.16 -12.06
N GLN A 329 -4.15 6.34 -11.09
CA GLN A 329 -4.52 6.39 -9.67
C GLN A 329 -5.42 7.58 -9.36
N GLY A 330 -5.16 8.73 -9.98
CA GLY A 330 -5.96 9.92 -9.79
C GLY A 330 -7.35 9.81 -10.45
N THR A 331 -7.46 9.17 -11.61
CA THR A 331 -8.77 8.89 -12.23
C THR A 331 -9.58 7.93 -11.35
N ALA A 332 -8.97 6.88 -10.82
CA ALA A 332 -9.63 5.98 -9.87
C ALA A 332 -10.14 6.74 -8.64
N ALA A 333 -9.31 7.64 -8.07
CA ALA A 333 -9.72 8.48 -6.95
C ALA A 333 -10.88 9.43 -7.30
N ASP A 334 -10.89 9.99 -8.50
CA ASP A 334 -11.98 10.86 -8.98
C ASP A 334 -13.29 10.07 -9.16
N ILE A 335 -13.24 8.82 -9.66
CA ILE A 335 -14.39 7.91 -9.77
C ILE A 335 -14.96 7.58 -8.39
N ILE A 336 -14.10 7.20 -7.43
CA ILE A 336 -14.53 6.88 -6.06
C ILE A 336 -15.23 8.08 -5.42
N LYS A 337 -14.73 9.29 -5.62
CA LYS A 337 -15.37 10.50 -5.12
C LYS A 337 -16.76 10.75 -5.71
N ILE A 338 -16.96 10.42 -6.98
CA ILE A 338 -18.30 10.50 -7.60
C ILE A 338 -19.22 9.45 -7.00
N ALA A 339 -18.73 8.22 -6.79
CA ALA A 339 -19.51 7.18 -6.14
C ALA A 339 -19.90 7.54 -4.69
N MET A 340 -19.00 8.17 -3.92
CA MET A 340 -19.31 8.65 -2.57
C MET A 340 -20.48 9.64 -2.56
N LEU A 341 -20.55 10.56 -3.53
CA LEU A 341 -21.68 11.46 -3.66
C LEU A 341 -22.99 10.74 -4.04
N SER A 342 -22.90 9.68 -4.81
CA SER A 342 -24.07 8.88 -5.20
C SER A 342 -24.65 8.10 -4.01
N LEU A 343 -23.79 7.59 -3.13
CA LEU A 343 -24.19 6.78 -1.97
C LEU A 343 -24.98 7.56 -0.91
N ILE A 344 -24.85 8.89 -0.83
CA ILE A 344 -25.67 9.69 0.11
C ILE A 344 -27.16 9.74 -0.26
N HIS A 345 -27.53 9.25 -1.44
CA HIS A 345 -28.91 9.21 -1.92
C HIS A 345 -29.53 7.80 -1.86
N ILE A 346 -28.81 6.84 -1.30
CA ILE A 346 -29.28 5.47 -1.08
C ILE A 346 -29.68 5.29 0.40
#